data_2144c3815d4684444c21a728eb7f6441
#
_entry.id   2144c3815d4684444c21a728eb7f6441
#
_cell.length_a   1.000
_cell.length_b   1.000
_cell.length_c   1.000
_cell.angle_alpha   90.00
_cell.angle_beta   90.00
_cell.angle_gamma   90.00
#
_symmetry.space_group_name_H-M   'P 1'
#
loop_
_entity.id
_entity.type
_entity.pdbx_description
1 polymer ?
#
loop_
_entity_poly.entity_id
_entity_poly.type
_entity_poly.pdbx_seq_one_letter_code
_entity_poly.pdbx_strand_id
1 'polypeptide(L)'
;PNDKERIVRLLRQMGHVVAVTGDGTNDAPALNAANIGLSMGDGTAVAKEASDMTIMDNSFTTISNAVIWGRSLYKNIQRFILFQLTVNVVACLIVTIGAFIGTDSPLTVMQMLWVNLILDTFAALALASLPPSARTLLDKPRSINEPILHGLEKRILGVGTIMTVGLLGLLILFIHMDITSLVHMKWQWSESNHLSAYETGLFFTIFVMLQYWNLFNARAFMTQYSALCGLSWQRTPWFIVITVIILIGQILIVELPGLQGMFSVARGGLLWSDWLLIVVGTSFVL
;
A
#
# COMPACT_ATOMS: atom_id res chain seq x y z
N PRO A 1 8.92 -15.69 41.90
CA PRO A 1 9.15 -15.83 40.44
C PRO A 1 8.09 -16.70 39.79
N ASN A 2 7.88 -17.93 40.31
CA ASN A 2 6.96 -18.91 39.70
C ASN A 2 5.51 -18.43 39.60
N ASP A 3 5.03 -17.64 40.55
CA ASP A 3 3.65 -17.14 40.54
C ASP A 3 3.45 -16.06 39.44
N LYS A 4 4.45 -15.21 39.20
CA LYS A 4 4.41 -14.23 38.13
C LYS A 4 4.33 -14.92 36.76
N GLU A 5 5.18 -15.89 36.52
CA GLU A 5 5.17 -16.71 35.31
C GLU A 5 3.86 -17.46 35.15
N ARG A 6 3.33 -18.05 36.23
CA ARG A 6 2.06 -18.78 36.21
C ARG A 6 0.89 -17.89 35.80
N ILE A 7 0.80 -16.67 36.35
CA ILE A 7 -0.23 -15.69 35.98
C ILE A 7 -0.13 -15.36 34.48
N VAL A 8 1.07 -15.11 33.99
CA VAL A 8 1.30 -14.80 32.57
C VAL A 8 0.84 -15.95 31.66
N ARG A 9 1.21 -17.19 32.00
CA ARG A 9 0.80 -18.39 31.27
C ARG A 9 -0.72 -18.59 31.28
N LEU A 10 -1.40 -18.37 32.41
CA LEU A 10 -2.85 -18.46 32.52
C LEU A 10 -3.55 -17.40 31.67
N LEU A 11 -3.10 -16.15 31.71
CA LEU A 11 -3.67 -15.09 30.88
C LEU A 11 -3.50 -15.40 29.37
N ARG A 12 -2.34 -15.94 28.97
CA ARG A 12 -2.12 -16.38 27.57
C ARG A 12 -3.03 -17.55 27.19
N GLN A 13 -3.25 -18.51 28.07
CA GLN A 13 -4.18 -19.63 27.86
C GLN A 13 -5.63 -19.14 27.68
N MET A 14 -6.00 -18.05 28.37
CA MET A 14 -7.30 -17.39 28.20
C MET A 14 -7.42 -16.61 26.88
N GLY A 15 -6.38 -16.60 26.04
CA GLY A 15 -6.38 -15.91 24.73
C GLY A 15 -5.98 -14.43 24.78
N HIS A 16 -5.47 -13.94 25.91
CA HIS A 16 -4.99 -12.57 26.04
C HIS A 16 -3.58 -12.41 25.47
N VAL A 17 -3.31 -11.25 24.87
CA VAL A 17 -1.94 -10.81 24.55
C VAL A 17 -1.39 -10.12 25.79
N VAL A 18 -0.33 -10.69 26.36
CA VAL A 18 0.22 -10.26 27.64
C VAL A 18 1.58 -9.61 27.44
N ALA A 19 1.73 -8.38 27.90
CA ALA A 19 3.02 -7.73 28.07
C ALA A 19 3.39 -7.70 29.55
N VAL A 20 4.65 -7.95 29.85
CA VAL A 20 5.19 -7.96 31.24
C VAL A 20 6.35 -6.98 31.31
N THR A 21 6.38 -6.18 32.36
CA THR A 21 7.53 -5.33 32.70
C THR A 21 8.25 -5.91 33.91
N GLY A 22 9.58 -5.89 33.88
CA GLY A 22 10.41 -6.35 34.99
C GLY A 22 11.83 -5.78 34.93
N ASP A 23 12.47 -5.71 36.08
CA ASP A 23 13.85 -5.16 36.23
C ASP A 23 14.79 -6.15 36.95
N GLY A 24 14.24 -7.15 37.63
CA GLY A 24 14.99 -8.10 38.44
C GLY A 24 15.18 -9.48 37.79
N THR A 25 16.15 -10.24 38.32
CA THR A 25 16.35 -11.65 37.94
C THR A 25 15.12 -12.52 38.21
N ASN A 26 14.32 -12.13 39.19
CA ASN A 26 13.08 -12.84 39.56
C ASN A 26 11.98 -12.66 38.50
N ASP A 27 12.09 -11.68 37.61
CA ASP A 27 11.11 -11.37 36.58
C ASP A 27 11.41 -12.11 35.28
N ALA A 28 12.64 -12.58 35.08
CA ALA A 28 13.08 -13.23 33.88
C ALA A 28 12.17 -14.38 33.40
N PRO A 29 11.68 -15.28 34.23
CA PRO A 29 10.74 -16.33 33.81
C PRO A 29 9.41 -15.76 33.29
N ALA A 30 8.90 -14.69 33.90
CA ALA A 30 7.65 -14.03 33.48
C ALA A 30 7.85 -13.23 32.21
N LEU A 31 8.98 -12.54 32.06
CA LEU A 31 9.35 -11.80 30.82
C LEU A 31 9.42 -12.74 29.63
N ASN A 32 10.11 -13.87 29.79
CA ASN A 32 10.23 -14.88 28.72
C ASN A 32 8.90 -15.60 28.42
N ALA A 33 8.04 -15.78 29.43
CA ALA A 33 6.72 -16.40 29.25
C ALA A 33 5.68 -15.46 28.62
N ALA A 34 5.91 -14.14 28.58
CA ALA A 34 5.01 -13.16 28.02
C ALA A 34 4.96 -13.21 26.48
N ASN A 35 4.01 -12.52 25.87
CA ASN A 35 4.04 -12.25 24.43
C ASN A 35 5.02 -11.14 24.11
N ILE A 36 5.21 -10.21 25.05
CA ILE A 36 6.19 -9.12 24.96
C ILE A 36 6.77 -8.91 26.36
N GLY A 37 8.05 -9.19 26.53
CA GLY A 37 8.81 -8.90 27.74
C GLY A 37 9.48 -7.52 27.63
N LEU A 38 9.27 -6.66 28.64
CA LEU A 38 9.83 -5.31 28.69
C LEU A 38 10.74 -5.19 29.91
N SER A 39 12.04 -5.02 29.72
CA SER A 39 12.98 -4.73 30.82
C SER A 39 13.20 -3.23 30.98
N MET A 40 13.53 -2.81 32.19
CA MET A 40 13.94 -1.43 32.46
C MET A 40 15.42 -1.21 32.15
N GLY A 41 15.82 0.02 31.79
CA GLY A 41 17.19 0.38 31.46
C GLY A 41 18.17 0.11 32.60
N ASP A 42 17.73 0.30 33.86
CA ASP A 42 18.50 0.00 35.06
C ASP A 42 18.34 -1.45 35.54
N GLY A 43 17.56 -2.27 34.81
CA GLY A 43 17.35 -3.67 35.13
C GLY A 43 18.60 -4.54 35.04
N THR A 44 18.58 -5.70 35.68
CA THR A 44 19.66 -6.67 35.65
C THR A 44 19.94 -7.20 34.23
N ALA A 45 21.15 -7.65 33.98
CA ALA A 45 21.51 -8.28 32.71
C ALA A 45 20.59 -9.44 32.34
N VAL A 46 20.21 -10.24 33.34
CA VAL A 46 19.31 -11.40 33.18
C VAL A 46 17.91 -10.97 32.78
N ALA A 47 17.37 -9.87 33.32
CA ALA A 47 16.06 -9.35 32.93
C ALA A 47 16.11 -8.80 31.48
N LYS A 48 17.19 -8.11 31.11
CA LYS A 48 17.40 -7.60 29.74
C LYS A 48 17.52 -8.72 28.72
N GLU A 49 18.24 -9.78 29.04
CA GLU A 49 18.39 -10.95 28.18
C GLU A 49 17.07 -11.73 27.99
N ALA A 50 16.23 -11.76 29.03
CA ALA A 50 14.93 -12.43 28.99
C ALA A 50 13.82 -11.59 28.37
N SER A 51 14.06 -10.32 28.03
CA SER A 51 13.07 -9.40 27.48
C SER A 51 13.24 -9.21 25.97
N ASP A 52 12.13 -8.86 25.30
CA ASP A 52 12.12 -8.50 23.89
C ASP A 52 12.52 -7.04 23.64
N MET A 53 12.31 -6.17 24.62
CA MET A 53 12.61 -4.73 24.56
C MET A 53 13.15 -4.22 25.87
N THR A 54 14.08 -3.25 25.80
CA THR A 54 14.60 -2.53 26.98
C THR A 54 14.17 -1.07 26.94
N ILE A 55 13.51 -0.60 28.00
CA ILE A 55 13.05 0.78 28.18
C ILE A 55 14.17 1.59 28.82
N MET A 56 14.92 2.33 28.00
CA MET A 56 16.15 3.00 28.41
C MET A 56 15.97 4.12 29.44
N ASP A 57 14.82 4.79 29.42
CA ASP A 57 14.50 5.93 30.30
C ASP A 57 13.67 5.54 31.53
N ASN A 58 13.41 4.26 31.72
CA ASN A 58 12.60 3.70 32.82
C ASN A 58 11.19 4.32 32.97
N SER A 59 10.66 4.87 31.88
CA SER A 59 9.40 5.63 31.89
C SER A 59 8.22 4.82 31.37
N PHE A 60 7.10 4.83 32.12
CA PHE A 60 5.83 4.27 31.63
C PHE A 60 5.29 4.98 30.41
N THR A 61 5.62 6.26 30.23
CA THR A 61 5.25 7.02 29.02
C THR A 61 5.88 6.41 27.78
N THR A 62 7.12 5.93 27.88
CA THR A 62 7.83 5.27 26.78
C THR A 62 7.20 3.92 26.46
N ILE A 63 6.70 3.17 27.44
CA ILE A 63 5.93 1.94 27.20
C ILE A 63 4.65 2.26 26.42
N SER A 64 3.90 3.29 26.83
CA SER A 64 2.72 3.75 26.11
C SER A 64 3.04 4.15 24.65
N ASN A 65 4.13 4.88 24.45
CA ASN A 65 4.60 5.24 23.13
C ASN A 65 4.99 4.01 22.30
N ALA A 66 5.65 3.02 22.89
CA ALA A 66 5.97 1.76 22.20
C ALA A 66 4.71 1.05 21.71
N VAL A 67 3.63 1.03 22.51
CA VAL A 67 2.32 0.48 22.08
C VAL A 67 1.73 1.29 20.93
N ILE A 68 1.78 2.62 20.97
CA ILE A 68 1.31 3.50 19.89
C ILE A 68 2.06 3.20 18.59
N TRP A 69 3.39 3.11 18.66
CA TRP A 69 4.23 2.81 17.51
C TRP A 69 3.95 1.42 16.94
N GLY A 70 3.90 0.40 17.76
CA GLY A 70 3.62 -0.98 17.33
C GLY A 70 2.26 -1.12 16.65
N ARG A 71 1.22 -0.53 17.23
CA ARG A 71 -0.13 -0.53 16.64
C ARG A 71 -0.20 0.29 15.36
N SER A 72 0.52 1.40 15.28
CA SER A 72 0.56 2.23 14.08
C SER A 72 1.31 1.54 12.95
N LEU A 73 2.43 0.87 13.27
CA LEU A 73 3.19 0.06 12.31
C LEU A 73 2.32 -1.04 11.71
N TYR A 74 1.57 -1.76 12.54
CA TYR A 74 0.64 -2.78 12.07
C TYR A 74 -0.41 -2.22 11.10
N LYS A 75 -1.00 -1.06 11.40
CA LYS A 75 -1.94 -0.38 10.48
C LYS A 75 -1.26 0.03 9.17
N ASN A 76 -0.01 0.50 9.21
CA ASN A 76 0.73 0.85 8.01
C ASN A 76 1.00 -0.39 7.14
N ILE A 77 1.31 -1.54 7.75
CA ILE A 77 1.43 -2.82 7.04
C ILE A 77 0.10 -3.21 6.40
N GLN A 78 -1.03 -3.09 7.10
CA GLN A 78 -2.35 -3.37 6.52
C GLN A 78 -2.69 -2.44 5.34
N ARG A 79 -2.35 -1.15 5.41
CA ARG A 79 -2.52 -0.20 4.31
C ARG A 79 -1.69 -0.60 3.10
N PHE A 80 -0.45 -1.00 3.32
CA PHE A 80 0.42 -1.49 2.25
C PHE A 80 -0.15 -2.76 1.61
N ILE A 81 -0.55 -3.74 2.40
CA ILE A 81 -1.15 -4.99 1.90
C ILE A 81 -2.43 -4.70 1.11
N LEU A 82 -3.30 -3.80 1.61
CA LEU A 82 -4.50 -3.37 0.89
C LEU A 82 -4.16 -2.80 -0.48
N PHE A 83 -3.19 -1.90 -0.54
CA PHE A 83 -2.70 -1.30 -1.79
C PHE A 83 -2.14 -2.37 -2.73
N GLN A 84 -1.15 -3.11 -2.28
CA GLN A 84 -0.41 -4.12 -3.06
C GLN A 84 -1.33 -5.18 -3.65
N LEU A 85 -2.19 -5.78 -2.83
CA LEU A 85 -3.10 -6.81 -3.31
C LEU A 85 -4.13 -6.27 -4.31
N THR A 86 -4.62 -5.04 -4.11
CA THR A 86 -5.53 -4.41 -5.08
C THR A 86 -4.83 -4.23 -6.43
N VAL A 87 -3.61 -3.68 -6.45
CA VAL A 87 -2.82 -3.52 -7.69
C VAL A 87 -2.62 -4.85 -8.41
N ASN A 88 -2.18 -5.87 -7.68
CA ASN A 88 -1.88 -7.18 -8.26
C ASN A 88 -3.14 -7.89 -8.77
N VAL A 89 -4.25 -7.81 -8.06
CA VAL A 89 -5.53 -8.38 -8.51
C VAL A 89 -5.99 -7.71 -9.81
N VAL A 90 -5.95 -6.38 -9.88
CA VAL A 90 -6.33 -5.63 -11.08
C VAL A 90 -5.43 -5.98 -12.25
N ALA A 91 -4.12 -5.96 -12.06
CA ALA A 91 -3.15 -6.28 -13.11
C ALA A 91 -3.32 -7.72 -13.64
N CYS A 92 -3.46 -8.69 -12.73
CA CYS A 92 -3.66 -10.09 -13.09
C CYS A 92 -4.95 -10.31 -13.86
N LEU A 93 -6.06 -9.72 -13.42
CA LEU A 93 -7.36 -9.85 -14.08
C LEU A 93 -7.34 -9.22 -15.47
N ILE A 94 -6.75 -8.03 -15.65
CA ILE A 94 -6.68 -7.35 -16.94
C ILE A 94 -5.88 -8.17 -17.94
N VAL A 95 -4.71 -8.65 -17.56
CA VAL A 95 -3.86 -9.45 -18.44
C VAL A 95 -4.54 -10.78 -18.79
N THR A 96 -5.14 -11.45 -17.80
CA THR A 96 -5.82 -12.73 -18.00
C THR A 96 -7.04 -12.57 -18.90
N ILE A 97 -7.92 -11.61 -18.61
CA ILE A 97 -9.15 -11.41 -19.40
C ILE A 97 -8.79 -10.87 -20.80
N GLY A 98 -7.78 -9.99 -20.92
CA GLY A 98 -7.28 -9.54 -22.22
C GLY A 98 -6.84 -10.70 -23.10
N ALA A 99 -6.12 -11.67 -22.53
CA ALA A 99 -5.72 -12.87 -23.25
C ALA A 99 -6.92 -13.72 -23.71
N PHE A 100 -7.99 -13.84 -22.89
CA PHE A 100 -9.22 -14.54 -23.30
C PHE A 100 -10.01 -13.81 -24.39
N ILE A 101 -9.95 -12.49 -24.43
CA ILE A 101 -10.56 -11.68 -25.50
C ILE A 101 -9.77 -11.80 -26.82
N GLY A 102 -8.54 -12.33 -26.77
CA GLY A 102 -7.67 -12.50 -27.93
C GLY A 102 -6.89 -11.24 -28.30
N THR A 103 -6.72 -10.32 -27.35
CA THR A 103 -5.88 -9.13 -27.54
C THR A 103 -4.43 -9.42 -27.19
N ASP A 104 -3.50 -8.67 -27.75
CA ASP A 104 -2.13 -8.60 -27.23
C ASP A 104 -2.16 -8.16 -25.76
N SER A 105 -1.12 -8.52 -25.02
CA SER A 105 -1.06 -8.14 -23.61
C SER A 105 -1.22 -6.62 -23.45
N PRO A 106 -2.26 -6.15 -22.75
CA PRO A 106 -2.55 -4.72 -22.60
C PRO A 106 -1.49 -3.97 -21.80
N LEU A 107 -0.67 -4.72 -21.04
CA LEU A 107 0.49 -4.22 -20.31
C LEU A 107 1.72 -5.04 -20.71
N THR A 108 2.79 -4.37 -21.10
CA THR A 108 4.06 -5.02 -21.44
C THR A 108 4.81 -5.48 -20.19
N VAL A 109 5.75 -6.41 -20.36
CA VAL A 109 6.58 -6.92 -19.25
C VAL A 109 7.32 -5.78 -18.54
N MET A 110 7.86 -4.81 -19.30
CA MET A 110 8.58 -3.67 -18.72
C MET A 110 7.65 -2.73 -17.93
N GLN A 111 6.43 -2.54 -18.41
CA GLN A 111 5.40 -1.78 -17.69
C GLN A 111 4.99 -2.47 -16.39
N MET A 112 4.83 -3.79 -16.40
CA MET A 112 4.56 -4.59 -15.21
C MET A 112 5.73 -4.56 -14.21
N LEU A 113 6.98 -4.60 -14.69
CA LEU A 113 8.16 -4.45 -13.84
C LEU A 113 8.21 -3.06 -13.19
N TRP A 114 7.87 -2.01 -13.92
CA TRP A 114 7.78 -0.67 -13.35
C TRP A 114 6.77 -0.61 -12.20
N VAL A 115 5.59 -1.16 -12.40
CA VAL A 115 4.53 -1.17 -11.39
C VAL A 115 4.96 -2.00 -10.18
N ASN A 116 5.35 -3.26 -10.39
CA ASN A 116 5.60 -4.20 -9.29
C ASN A 116 6.93 -3.96 -8.57
N LEU A 117 7.96 -3.41 -9.24
CA LEU A 117 9.25 -3.21 -8.61
C LEU A 117 9.40 -1.76 -8.09
N ILE A 118 9.10 -0.79 -8.92
CA ILE A 118 9.37 0.62 -8.59
C ILE A 118 8.19 1.23 -7.83
N LEU A 119 7.00 1.21 -8.42
CA LEU A 119 5.82 1.84 -7.81
C LEU A 119 5.47 1.20 -6.48
N ASP A 120 5.48 -0.14 -6.38
CA ASP A 120 5.19 -0.85 -5.14
C ASP A 120 6.22 -0.59 -4.04
N THR A 121 7.52 -0.52 -4.40
CA THR A 121 8.58 -0.19 -3.44
C THR A 121 8.41 1.22 -2.89
N PHE A 122 8.18 2.19 -3.75
CA PHE A 122 7.94 3.57 -3.32
C PHE A 122 6.63 3.70 -2.54
N ALA A 123 5.57 2.99 -2.92
CA ALA A 123 4.32 2.96 -2.17
C ALA A 123 4.51 2.37 -0.76
N ALA A 124 5.31 1.29 -0.63
CA ALA A 124 5.66 0.72 0.66
C ALA A 124 6.37 1.75 1.55
N LEU A 125 7.38 2.45 1.02
CA LEU A 125 8.09 3.51 1.73
C LEU A 125 7.16 4.67 2.13
N ALA A 126 6.28 5.10 1.23
CA ALA A 126 5.31 6.16 1.50
C ALA A 126 4.36 5.78 2.64
N LEU A 127 3.80 4.58 2.62
CA LEU A 127 2.88 4.11 3.66
C LEU A 127 3.58 3.78 4.98
N ALA A 128 4.83 3.27 4.94
CA ALA A 128 5.64 3.04 6.13
C ALA A 128 6.03 4.34 6.85
N SER A 129 6.19 5.44 6.10
CA SER A 129 6.56 6.76 6.64
C SER A 129 5.45 7.48 7.40
N LEU A 130 4.23 6.93 7.42
CA LEU A 130 3.10 7.56 8.09
C LEU A 130 3.31 7.61 9.60
N PRO A 131 3.08 8.78 10.23
CA PRO A 131 3.34 8.97 11.65
C PRO A 131 2.41 8.15 12.52
N PRO A 132 2.86 7.76 13.73
CA PRO A 132 2.02 7.09 14.70
C PRO A 132 0.89 8.00 15.17
N SER A 133 -0.24 7.40 15.53
CA SER A 133 -1.41 8.10 16.04
C SER A 133 -1.75 7.67 17.46
N ALA A 134 -1.84 8.61 18.39
CA ALA A 134 -2.26 8.35 19.77
C ALA A 134 -3.67 7.70 19.88
N ARG A 135 -4.51 7.89 18.87
CA ARG A 135 -5.83 7.24 18.79
C ARG A 135 -5.76 5.72 18.77
N THR A 136 -4.62 5.14 18.36
CA THR A 136 -4.44 3.68 18.36
C THR A 136 -4.48 3.07 19.74
N LEU A 137 -4.29 3.86 20.81
CA LEU A 137 -4.48 3.39 22.20
C LEU A 137 -5.93 3.05 22.52
N LEU A 138 -6.88 3.70 21.86
CA LEU A 138 -8.31 3.48 22.04
C LEU A 138 -8.82 2.23 21.30
N ASP A 139 -8.02 1.68 20.41
CA ASP A 139 -8.37 0.46 19.68
C ASP A 139 -8.42 -0.73 20.64
N LYS A 140 -9.40 -1.61 20.44
CA LYS A 140 -9.50 -2.86 21.21
C LYS A 140 -8.28 -3.74 20.94
N PRO A 141 -7.82 -4.51 21.95
CA PRO A 141 -6.80 -5.53 21.74
C PRO A 141 -7.23 -6.52 20.65
N ARG A 142 -6.29 -6.95 19.83
CA ARG A 142 -6.54 -7.95 18.79
C ARG A 142 -6.34 -9.35 19.32
N SER A 143 -7.04 -10.31 18.72
CA SER A 143 -6.75 -11.71 18.94
C SER A 143 -5.45 -12.12 18.25
N ILE A 144 -4.67 -13.01 18.89
CA ILE A 144 -3.43 -13.54 18.29
C ILE A 144 -3.69 -14.27 16.97
N ASN A 145 -4.87 -14.88 16.83
CA ASN A 145 -5.25 -15.67 15.67
C ASN A 145 -5.97 -14.86 14.58
N GLU A 146 -6.10 -13.55 14.75
CA GLU A 146 -6.75 -12.69 13.77
C GLU A 146 -5.84 -12.48 12.54
N PRO A 147 -6.26 -12.92 11.33
CA PRO A 147 -5.44 -12.76 10.15
C PRO A 147 -5.29 -11.27 9.78
N ILE A 148 -4.14 -10.92 9.21
CA ILE A 148 -3.82 -9.54 8.80
C ILE A 148 -4.85 -9.01 7.80
N LEU A 149 -5.38 -9.87 6.93
CA LEU A 149 -6.37 -9.54 5.89
C LEU A 149 -7.79 -9.38 6.41
N HIS A 150 -8.06 -9.72 7.68
CA HIS A 150 -9.42 -9.65 8.22
C HIS A 150 -10.03 -8.25 8.04
N GLY A 151 -11.15 -8.19 7.34
CA GLY A 151 -11.84 -6.94 7.01
C GLY A 151 -11.27 -6.19 5.79
N LEU A 152 -10.14 -6.61 5.21
CA LEU A 152 -9.56 -6.03 4.00
C LEU A 152 -10.09 -6.69 2.73
N GLU A 153 -10.47 -7.97 2.79
CA GLU A 153 -10.82 -8.80 1.65
C GLU A 153 -11.94 -8.19 0.80
N LYS A 154 -13.01 -7.74 1.44
CA LYS A 154 -14.15 -7.10 0.76
C LYS A 154 -13.75 -5.82 0.04
N ARG A 155 -12.83 -5.05 0.61
CA ARG A 155 -12.32 -3.83 -0.01
C ARG A 155 -11.41 -4.11 -1.18
N ILE A 156 -10.48 -5.04 -1.03
CA ILE A 156 -9.57 -5.47 -2.11
C ILE A 156 -10.39 -5.96 -3.30
N LEU A 157 -11.33 -6.85 -3.06
CA LEU A 157 -12.21 -7.38 -4.11
C LEU A 157 -13.11 -6.29 -4.70
N GLY A 158 -13.75 -5.46 -3.89
CA GLY A 158 -14.65 -4.41 -4.36
C GLY A 158 -13.95 -3.36 -5.22
N VAL A 159 -12.90 -2.75 -4.70
CA VAL A 159 -12.12 -1.72 -5.42
C VAL A 159 -11.41 -2.35 -6.62
N GLY A 160 -10.81 -3.53 -6.46
CA GLY A 160 -10.16 -4.26 -7.53
C GLY A 160 -11.13 -4.60 -8.68
N THR A 161 -12.35 -5.04 -8.38
CA THR A 161 -13.37 -5.34 -9.39
C THR A 161 -13.81 -4.09 -10.15
N ILE A 162 -14.09 -2.99 -9.44
CA ILE A 162 -14.50 -1.72 -10.06
C ILE A 162 -13.41 -1.21 -11.01
N MET A 163 -12.16 -1.19 -10.56
CA MET A 163 -11.01 -0.79 -11.39
C MET A 163 -10.84 -1.71 -12.59
N THR A 164 -10.96 -3.02 -12.40
CA THR A 164 -10.83 -4.01 -13.48
C THR A 164 -11.93 -3.81 -14.53
N VAL A 165 -13.17 -3.66 -14.11
CA VAL A 165 -14.30 -3.42 -15.04
C VAL A 165 -14.11 -2.12 -15.83
N GLY A 166 -13.67 -1.04 -15.17
CA GLY A 166 -13.37 0.23 -15.84
C GLY A 166 -12.24 0.11 -16.87
N LEU A 167 -11.16 -0.55 -16.51
CA LEU A 167 -10.02 -0.76 -17.41
C LEU A 167 -10.32 -1.72 -18.54
N LEU A 168 -11.13 -2.77 -18.31
CA LEU A 168 -11.59 -3.66 -19.38
C LEU A 168 -12.52 -2.94 -20.36
N GLY A 169 -13.42 -2.10 -19.86
CA GLY A 169 -14.25 -1.24 -20.71
C GLY A 169 -13.39 -0.34 -21.60
N LEU A 170 -12.35 0.25 -21.04
CA LEU A 170 -11.38 1.08 -21.74
C LEU A 170 -10.57 0.28 -22.77
N LEU A 171 -10.14 -0.94 -22.42
CA LEU A 171 -9.43 -1.83 -23.32
C LEU A 171 -10.31 -2.19 -24.53
N ILE A 172 -11.57 -2.55 -24.30
CA ILE A 172 -12.52 -2.84 -25.38
C ILE A 172 -12.74 -1.63 -26.28
N LEU A 173 -12.83 -0.43 -25.71
CA LEU A 173 -12.92 0.80 -26.50
C LEU A 173 -11.68 1.01 -27.36
N PHE A 174 -10.48 0.84 -26.82
CA PHE A 174 -9.21 1.04 -27.54
C PHE A 174 -9.03 0.03 -28.69
N ILE A 175 -9.52 -1.20 -28.54
CA ILE A 175 -9.46 -2.22 -29.59
C ILE A 175 -10.38 -1.86 -30.76
N HIS A 176 -11.54 -1.23 -30.49
CA HIS A 176 -12.56 -0.94 -31.49
C HIS A 176 -12.53 0.48 -32.05
N MET A 177 -11.67 1.35 -31.48
CA MET A 177 -11.57 2.74 -31.90
C MET A 177 -10.11 3.07 -32.20
N ASP A 178 -9.86 3.78 -33.29
CA ASP A 178 -8.53 4.36 -33.56
C ASP A 178 -8.40 5.67 -32.76
N ILE A 179 -7.60 5.63 -31.71
CA ILE A 179 -7.45 6.74 -30.76
C ILE A 179 -6.11 7.44 -31.01
N THR A 180 -6.19 8.58 -31.65
CA THR A 180 -5.04 9.49 -31.81
C THR A 180 -4.92 10.47 -30.64
N SER A 181 -6.01 10.70 -29.89
CA SER A 181 -6.10 11.52 -28.67
C SER A 181 -7.41 11.25 -27.96
N LEU A 182 -7.45 11.34 -26.63
CA LEU A 182 -8.69 11.23 -25.84
C LEU A 182 -9.68 12.37 -26.14
N VAL A 183 -9.20 13.50 -26.66
CA VAL A 183 -10.05 14.64 -27.08
C VAL A 183 -10.67 14.41 -28.45
N HIS A 184 -9.96 13.74 -29.36
CA HIS A 184 -10.36 13.51 -30.75
C HIS A 184 -10.56 12.01 -31.01
N MET A 185 -11.48 11.38 -30.28
CA MET A 185 -11.88 10.00 -30.55
C MET A 185 -12.62 9.94 -31.87
N LYS A 186 -12.00 9.34 -32.90
CA LYS A 186 -12.70 8.98 -34.11
C LYS A 186 -13.35 7.61 -33.87
N TRP A 187 -14.67 7.60 -33.89
CA TRP A 187 -15.44 6.36 -33.86
C TRP A 187 -15.31 5.67 -35.21
N GLN A 188 -14.20 4.96 -35.41
CA GLN A 188 -13.95 4.18 -36.60
C GLN A 188 -13.84 2.74 -36.12
N TRP A 189 -14.89 1.95 -36.41
CA TRP A 189 -14.92 0.54 -36.03
C TRP A 189 -13.77 -0.18 -36.72
N SER A 190 -12.71 -0.49 -35.97
CA SER A 190 -11.54 -1.25 -36.42
C SER A 190 -11.63 -2.65 -35.83
N GLU A 191 -11.43 -3.67 -36.66
CA GLU A 191 -11.33 -5.08 -36.20
C GLU A 191 -9.89 -5.45 -35.80
N SER A 192 -9.01 -4.49 -35.55
CA SER A 192 -7.65 -4.78 -35.14
C SER A 192 -7.60 -5.15 -33.64
N ASN A 193 -7.20 -6.38 -33.34
CA ASN A 193 -6.97 -6.83 -31.96
C ASN A 193 -5.64 -6.33 -31.36
N HIS A 194 -4.97 -5.39 -32.03
CA HIS A 194 -3.68 -4.85 -31.65
C HIS A 194 -3.83 -3.40 -31.21
N LEU A 195 -3.27 -3.09 -30.04
CA LEU A 195 -3.16 -1.71 -29.57
C LEU A 195 -2.00 -1.00 -30.28
N SER A 196 -2.22 0.21 -30.72
CA SER A 196 -1.14 1.10 -31.18
C SER A 196 -0.20 1.46 -30.01
N ALA A 197 1.02 1.89 -30.33
CA ALA A 197 1.97 2.32 -29.30
C ALA A 197 1.44 3.51 -28.48
N TYR A 198 0.59 4.36 -29.06
CA TYR A 198 -0.05 5.46 -28.36
C TYR A 198 -1.12 4.97 -27.38
N GLU A 199 -1.98 4.06 -27.83
CA GLU A 199 -3.02 3.45 -27.00
C GLU A 199 -2.43 2.63 -25.85
N THR A 200 -1.34 1.90 -26.10
CA THR A 200 -0.58 1.19 -25.07
C THR A 200 -0.03 2.17 -24.02
N GLY A 201 0.53 3.28 -24.45
CA GLY A 201 1.02 4.34 -23.56
C GLY A 201 -0.10 5.00 -22.76
N LEU A 202 -1.26 5.27 -23.40
CA LEU A 202 -2.46 5.78 -22.73
C LEU A 202 -2.97 4.80 -21.68
N PHE A 203 -3.15 3.53 -22.04
CA PHE A 203 -3.65 2.50 -21.14
C PHE A 203 -2.74 2.31 -19.94
N PHE A 204 -1.43 2.23 -20.17
CA PHE A 204 -0.44 2.13 -19.12
C PHE A 204 -0.50 3.34 -18.18
N THR A 205 -0.57 4.55 -18.71
CA THR A 205 -0.62 5.77 -17.90
C THR A 205 -1.91 5.86 -17.09
N ILE A 206 -3.05 5.49 -17.68
CA ILE A 206 -4.34 5.42 -16.95
C ILE A 206 -4.26 4.38 -15.82
N PHE A 207 -3.70 3.20 -16.09
CA PHE A 207 -3.51 2.16 -15.08
C PHE A 207 -2.67 2.66 -13.92
N VAL A 208 -1.50 3.26 -14.20
CA VAL A 208 -0.61 3.79 -13.16
C VAL A 208 -1.26 4.94 -12.36
N MET A 209 -1.99 5.84 -13.03
CA MET A 209 -2.68 6.94 -12.35
C MET A 209 -3.82 6.46 -11.46
N LEU A 210 -4.55 5.41 -11.85
CA LEU A 210 -5.54 4.76 -10.97
C LEU A 210 -4.86 4.20 -9.69
N GLN A 211 -3.72 3.55 -9.84
CA GLN A 211 -2.96 3.04 -8.70
C GLN A 211 -2.36 4.17 -7.86
N TYR A 212 -1.92 5.25 -8.50
CA TYR A 212 -1.46 6.44 -7.81
C TYR A 212 -2.54 7.02 -6.87
N TRP A 213 -3.76 7.19 -7.35
CA TRP A 213 -4.89 7.63 -6.51
C TRP A 213 -5.28 6.58 -5.46
N ASN A 214 -5.20 5.30 -5.80
CA ASN A 214 -5.43 4.21 -4.85
C ASN A 214 -4.44 4.24 -3.68
N LEU A 215 -3.22 4.73 -3.88
CA LEU A 215 -2.24 4.93 -2.80
C LEU A 215 -2.74 5.95 -1.76
N PHE A 216 -3.40 7.02 -2.19
CA PHE A 216 -4.02 7.99 -1.28
C PHE A 216 -5.21 7.38 -0.52
N ASN A 217 -6.01 6.55 -1.18
CA ASN A 217 -7.09 5.81 -0.53
C ASN A 217 -6.55 4.82 0.51
N ALA A 218 -5.47 4.11 0.20
CA ALA A 218 -4.80 3.22 1.15
C ALA A 218 -4.27 4.00 2.37
N ARG A 219 -3.70 5.21 2.17
CA ARG A 219 -3.28 6.09 3.26
C ARG A 219 -4.45 6.48 4.16
N ALA A 220 -5.60 6.82 3.57
CA ALA A 220 -6.80 7.22 4.31
C ALA A 220 -7.48 6.05 5.04
N PHE A 221 -7.17 4.82 4.67
CA PHE A 221 -7.76 3.64 5.29
C PHE A 221 -7.53 3.60 6.80
N MET A 222 -8.59 3.29 7.56
CA MET A 222 -8.61 3.33 9.04
C MET A 222 -8.32 4.73 9.63
N THR A 223 -8.53 5.79 8.86
CA THR A 223 -8.53 7.16 9.36
C THR A 223 -9.92 7.77 9.23
N GLN A 224 -10.14 8.89 9.91
CA GLN A 224 -11.38 9.67 9.80
C GLN A 224 -11.28 10.76 8.70
N TYR A 225 -10.17 10.81 8.00
CA TYR A 225 -9.90 11.80 6.97
C TYR A 225 -10.15 11.20 5.58
N SER A 226 -10.63 12.01 4.66
CA SER A 226 -10.69 11.63 3.24
C SER A 226 -9.28 11.47 2.66
N ALA A 227 -9.19 10.86 1.47
CA ALA A 227 -7.91 10.54 0.84
C ALA A 227 -6.97 11.75 0.68
N LEU A 228 -7.50 12.95 0.42
CA LEU A 228 -6.73 14.18 0.27
C LEU A 228 -6.64 15.00 1.57
N CYS A 229 -7.64 14.90 2.45
CA CYS A 229 -7.61 15.61 3.73
C CYS A 229 -6.53 15.06 4.66
N GLY A 230 -5.88 15.95 5.42
CA GLY A 230 -4.81 15.58 6.34
C GLY A 230 -3.44 15.36 5.67
N LEU A 231 -3.30 15.64 4.38
CA LEU A 231 -2.02 15.87 3.74
C LEU A 231 -1.45 17.18 4.27
N SER A 232 -0.35 17.09 5.00
CA SER A 232 0.35 18.27 5.51
C SER A 232 1.85 18.01 5.42
N TRP A 233 2.58 18.98 4.88
CA TRP A 233 4.05 18.91 4.85
C TRP A 233 4.64 18.70 6.24
N GLN A 234 4.01 19.23 7.27
CA GLN A 234 4.48 19.06 8.64
C GLN A 234 4.25 17.64 9.21
N ARG A 235 3.19 16.96 8.77
CA ARG A 235 2.81 15.64 9.31
C ARG A 235 3.27 14.47 8.46
N THR A 236 3.26 14.62 7.13
CA THR A 236 3.53 13.53 6.19
C THR A 236 4.48 13.97 5.06
N PRO A 237 5.66 14.55 5.38
CA PRO A 237 6.55 15.07 4.35
C PRO A 237 7.05 13.98 3.42
N TRP A 238 7.48 12.84 3.97
CA TRP A 238 7.98 11.73 3.17
C TRP A 238 6.93 11.09 2.26
N PHE A 239 5.69 11.00 2.71
CA PHE A 239 4.59 10.55 1.84
C PHE A 239 4.44 11.46 0.62
N ILE A 240 4.43 12.78 0.83
CA ILE A 240 4.30 13.76 -0.25
C ILE A 240 5.50 13.68 -1.21
N VAL A 241 6.73 13.65 -0.67
CA VAL A 241 7.95 13.56 -1.50
C VAL A 241 7.92 12.31 -2.36
N ILE A 242 7.59 11.17 -1.78
CA ILE A 242 7.58 9.89 -2.50
C ILE A 242 6.49 9.87 -3.58
N THR A 243 5.29 10.38 -3.28
CA THR A 243 4.22 10.46 -4.29
C THR A 243 4.59 11.38 -5.45
N VAL A 244 5.29 12.48 -5.19
CA VAL A 244 5.83 13.35 -6.25
C VAL A 244 6.90 12.62 -7.08
N ILE A 245 7.80 11.86 -6.46
CA ILE A 245 8.81 11.06 -7.17
C ILE A 245 8.14 10.03 -8.10
N ILE A 246 7.10 9.34 -7.62
CA ILE A 246 6.33 8.38 -8.45
C ILE A 246 5.74 9.09 -9.68
N LEU A 247 5.12 10.24 -9.47
CA LEU A 247 4.51 11.01 -10.55
C LEU A 247 5.55 11.49 -11.58
N ILE A 248 6.67 12.03 -11.11
CA ILE A 248 7.79 12.45 -11.98
C ILE A 248 8.33 11.23 -12.74
N GLY A 249 8.52 10.09 -12.10
CA GLY A 249 8.96 8.86 -12.73
C GLY A 249 8.03 8.43 -13.86
N GLN A 250 6.71 8.47 -13.65
CA GLN A 250 5.72 8.15 -14.68
C GLN A 250 5.79 9.12 -15.86
N ILE A 251 5.91 10.42 -15.61
CA ILE A 251 6.07 11.42 -16.65
C ILE A 251 7.34 11.18 -17.46
N LEU A 252 8.47 10.91 -16.80
CA LEU A 252 9.73 10.64 -17.47
C LEU A 252 9.67 9.41 -18.39
N ILE A 253 9.01 8.33 -17.96
CA ILE A 253 8.85 7.13 -18.78
C ILE A 253 8.07 7.43 -20.06
N VAL A 254 7.02 8.21 -19.94
CA VAL A 254 6.13 8.50 -21.07
C VAL A 254 6.72 9.56 -22.00
N GLU A 255 7.39 10.58 -21.47
CA GLU A 255 7.84 11.74 -22.27
C GLU A 255 9.30 11.66 -22.72
N LEU A 256 10.16 10.88 -22.02
CA LEU A 256 11.59 10.84 -22.36
C LEU A 256 11.87 9.90 -23.54
N PRO A 257 12.40 10.39 -24.68
CA PRO A 257 12.57 9.60 -25.90
C PRO A 257 13.40 8.31 -25.71
N GLY A 258 14.35 8.31 -24.77
CA GLY A 258 15.17 7.13 -24.47
C GLY A 258 14.40 6.01 -23.76
N LEU A 259 13.36 6.33 -22.98
CA LEU A 259 12.57 5.37 -22.22
C LEU A 259 11.33 4.88 -22.99
N GLN A 260 10.77 5.71 -23.88
CA GLN A 260 9.58 5.37 -24.66
C GLN A 260 9.67 4.03 -25.39
N GLY A 261 10.83 3.74 -25.99
CA GLY A 261 11.04 2.48 -26.70
C GLY A 261 11.07 1.26 -25.77
N MET A 262 11.62 1.40 -24.56
CA MET A 262 11.65 0.31 -23.56
C MET A 262 10.27 -0.01 -23.01
N PHE A 263 9.43 1.00 -22.84
CA PHE A 263 8.09 0.86 -22.27
C PHE A 263 6.99 0.75 -23.32
N SER A 264 7.34 0.61 -24.60
CA SER A 264 6.38 0.49 -25.71
C SER A 264 5.38 1.66 -25.79
N VAL A 265 5.85 2.86 -25.46
CA VAL A 265 5.10 4.10 -25.57
C VAL A 265 5.43 4.79 -26.89
N ALA A 266 4.46 5.48 -27.48
CA ALA A 266 4.66 6.20 -28.75
C ALA A 266 5.78 7.23 -28.65
N ARG A 267 6.54 7.34 -29.73
CA ARG A 267 7.55 8.41 -29.87
C ARG A 267 6.86 9.78 -29.90
N GLY A 268 7.30 10.67 -29.02
CA GLY A 268 6.69 11.99 -28.84
C GLY A 268 5.80 12.14 -27.62
N GLY A 269 5.63 11.04 -26.85
CA GLY A 269 4.87 11.06 -25.60
C GLY A 269 3.36 11.17 -25.78
N LEU A 270 2.67 11.58 -24.72
CA LEU A 270 1.23 11.83 -24.70
C LEU A 270 0.96 13.34 -24.86
N LEU A 271 -0.18 13.67 -25.48
CA LEU A 271 -0.62 15.07 -25.57
C LEU A 271 -0.95 15.64 -24.19
N TRP A 272 -0.66 16.91 -23.97
CA TRP A 272 -0.96 17.58 -22.69
C TRP A 272 -2.45 17.54 -22.34
N SER A 273 -3.33 17.58 -23.33
CA SER A 273 -4.77 17.40 -23.16
C SER A 273 -5.11 16.03 -22.59
N ASP A 274 -4.41 14.98 -23.04
CA ASP A 274 -4.64 13.61 -22.59
C ASP A 274 -4.13 13.40 -21.17
N TRP A 275 -2.98 13.99 -20.82
CA TRP A 275 -2.49 14.02 -19.44
C TRP A 275 -3.51 14.63 -18.48
N LEU A 276 -4.09 15.79 -18.86
CA LEU A 276 -5.10 16.45 -18.04
C LEU A 276 -6.35 15.59 -17.87
N LEU A 277 -6.83 14.99 -18.96
CA LEU A 277 -7.99 14.10 -18.92
C LEU A 277 -7.72 12.84 -18.09
N ILE A 278 -6.51 12.26 -18.19
CA ILE A 278 -6.12 11.09 -17.39
C ILE A 278 -6.10 11.46 -15.90
N VAL A 279 -5.42 12.55 -15.51
CA VAL A 279 -5.32 12.97 -14.11
C VAL A 279 -6.69 13.26 -13.52
N VAL A 280 -7.52 14.03 -14.22
CA VAL A 280 -8.88 14.38 -13.77
C VAL A 280 -9.79 13.16 -13.81
N GLY A 281 -9.78 12.41 -14.92
CA GLY A 281 -10.66 11.24 -15.10
C GLY A 281 -10.36 10.12 -14.11
N THR A 282 -9.09 9.87 -13.79
CA THR A 282 -8.72 8.82 -12.81
C THR A 282 -8.93 9.25 -11.36
N SER A 283 -9.00 10.56 -11.09
CA SER A 283 -9.21 11.08 -9.73
C SER A 283 -10.58 10.74 -9.13
N PHE A 284 -11.53 10.25 -9.93
CA PHE A 284 -12.84 9.77 -9.42
C PHE A 284 -12.72 8.61 -8.41
N VAL A 285 -11.57 7.96 -8.36
CA VAL A 285 -11.27 6.85 -7.42
C VAL A 285 -11.05 7.38 -5.99
N LEU A 286 -10.73 8.68 -5.81
CA LEU A 286 -10.55 9.31 -4.50
C LEU A 286 -11.87 9.41 -3.74
#